data_71b2c16885397ff0fd171e0e758befbd
#
_entry.id   71b2c16885397ff0fd171e0e758befbd
#
_cell.length_a   1.000
_cell.length_b   1.000
_cell.length_c   1.000
_cell.angle_alpha   90.00
_cell.angle_beta   90.00
_cell.angle_gamma   90.00
#
_symmetry.space_group_name_H-M   'P 1'
#
loop_
_entity.id
_entity.type
_entity.pdbx_description
1 polymer ?
#
loop_
_entity_poly.entity_id
_entity_poly.type
_entity_poly.pdbx_seq_one_letter_code
_entity_poly.pdbx_strand_id
1 'polypeptide(L)'
;KENLLDVISPKQYEILPNTAGCFSAEESIRVALLARDLLSTNLIKLEVLKDKSTLLPNEKETLVAAKKLVSMDFSVMVYTTDNFELAIELQNAGCIAIMPLASPIGSGQGITKPENIKKIINNISVPIIVDAGIGISSDACIAMEMGCDAVLLNSSLAMANKPIMMAKAMKNAVIAGRSAFLAGRMEKSNKAIPTSKKDNFL
;
A
#
# COMPACT_ATOMS: atom_id res chain seq x y z
N LYS A 1 -10.56 -12.49 -27.26
CA LYS A 1 -9.72 -11.85 -26.23
C LYS A 1 -10.21 -12.42 -24.92
N GLU A 2 -9.35 -13.10 -24.16
CA GLU A 2 -9.68 -13.54 -22.81
C GLU A 2 -9.92 -12.28 -21.94
N ASN A 3 -11.01 -12.29 -21.18
CA ASN A 3 -11.30 -11.25 -20.21
C ASN A 3 -10.58 -11.62 -18.90
N LEU A 4 -9.97 -10.65 -18.22
CA LEU A 4 -9.30 -10.87 -16.93
C LEU A 4 -10.24 -11.51 -15.90
N LEU A 5 -11.52 -11.14 -15.88
CA LEU A 5 -12.52 -11.70 -14.98
C LEU A 5 -12.88 -13.17 -15.28
N ASP A 6 -12.55 -13.68 -16.48
CA ASP A 6 -12.70 -15.10 -16.81
C ASP A 6 -11.61 -15.94 -16.11
N VAL A 7 -10.46 -15.32 -15.83
CA VAL A 7 -9.32 -15.97 -15.16
C VAL A 7 -9.34 -15.72 -13.65
N ILE A 8 -9.71 -14.50 -13.23
CA ILE A 8 -9.80 -14.11 -11.81
C ILE A 8 -11.27 -14.17 -11.40
N SER A 9 -11.68 -15.30 -10.81
CA SER A 9 -13.07 -15.49 -10.38
C SER A 9 -13.41 -14.61 -9.16
N PRO A 10 -14.43 -13.74 -9.27
CA PRO A 10 -14.93 -12.97 -8.11
C PRO A 10 -15.43 -13.84 -6.95
N LYS A 11 -15.69 -15.13 -7.19
CA LYS A 11 -16.07 -16.10 -6.16
C LYS A 11 -14.89 -16.55 -5.30
N GLN A 12 -13.67 -16.41 -5.79
CA GLN A 12 -12.44 -16.82 -5.09
C GLN A 12 -11.61 -15.64 -4.59
N TYR A 13 -11.78 -14.47 -5.21
CA TYR A 13 -10.99 -13.27 -4.93
C TYR A 13 -11.91 -12.06 -4.78
N GLU A 14 -11.62 -11.22 -3.83
CA GLU A 14 -12.24 -9.91 -3.75
C GLU A 14 -11.57 -8.99 -4.77
N ILE A 15 -12.39 -8.36 -5.61
CA ILE A 15 -11.91 -7.46 -6.66
C ILE A 15 -11.89 -6.04 -6.10
N LEU A 16 -10.72 -5.42 -6.15
CA LEU A 16 -10.53 -4.01 -5.81
C LEU A 16 -10.39 -3.19 -7.10
N PRO A 17 -11.48 -2.57 -7.60
CA PRO A 17 -11.38 -1.66 -8.74
C PRO A 17 -10.52 -0.45 -8.42
N ASN A 18 -9.86 0.11 -9.45
CA ASN A 18 -8.95 1.23 -9.30
C ASN A 18 -9.33 2.36 -10.27
N THR A 19 -9.24 3.60 -9.83
CA THR A 19 -9.42 4.81 -10.66
C THR A 19 -8.12 5.25 -11.33
N ALA A 20 -7.19 4.33 -11.54
CA ALA A 20 -5.90 4.61 -12.18
C ALA A 20 -6.04 5.35 -13.51
N GLY A 21 -5.17 6.32 -13.73
CA GLY A 21 -5.18 7.14 -14.95
C GLY A 21 -6.12 8.33 -14.91
N CYS A 22 -6.79 8.60 -13.80
CA CYS A 22 -7.59 9.82 -13.58
C CYS A 22 -6.70 10.96 -13.08
N PHE A 23 -6.95 12.17 -13.58
CA PHE A 23 -6.19 13.39 -13.23
C PHE A 23 -7.04 14.45 -12.52
N SER A 24 -8.32 14.16 -12.29
CA SER A 24 -9.22 15.02 -11.53
C SER A 24 -10.14 14.19 -10.62
N ALA A 25 -10.69 14.84 -9.61
CA ALA A 25 -11.70 14.25 -8.73
C ALA A 25 -12.93 13.79 -9.53
N GLU A 26 -13.39 14.61 -10.47
CA GLU A 26 -14.57 14.30 -11.30
C GLU A 26 -14.36 13.04 -12.14
N GLU A 27 -13.19 12.89 -12.79
CA GLU A 27 -12.86 11.68 -13.56
C GLU A 27 -12.87 10.44 -12.67
N SER A 28 -12.21 10.50 -11.51
CA SER A 28 -12.11 9.37 -10.58
C SER A 28 -13.47 8.96 -10.03
N ILE A 29 -14.35 9.92 -9.73
CA ILE A 29 -15.71 9.64 -9.28
C ILE A 29 -16.50 8.93 -10.39
N ARG A 30 -16.42 9.38 -11.64
CA ARG A 30 -17.10 8.73 -12.78
C ARG A 30 -16.60 7.29 -12.96
N VAL A 31 -15.30 7.06 -12.89
CA VAL A 31 -14.72 5.71 -13.01
C VAL A 31 -15.17 4.82 -11.85
N ALA A 32 -15.21 5.34 -10.63
CA ALA A 32 -15.69 4.59 -9.46
C ALA A 32 -17.16 4.18 -9.61
N LEU A 33 -18.03 5.07 -10.09
CA LEU A 33 -19.44 4.76 -10.36
C LEU A 33 -19.58 3.65 -11.41
N LEU A 34 -18.85 3.73 -12.52
CA LEU A 34 -18.82 2.68 -13.54
C LEU A 34 -18.34 1.34 -12.97
N ALA A 35 -17.31 1.37 -12.13
CA ALA A 35 -16.79 0.14 -11.49
C ALA A 35 -17.84 -0.49 -10.57
N ARG A 36 -18.57 0.31 -9.79
CA ARG A 36 -19.66 -0.17 -8.94
C ARG A 36 -20.76 -0.85 -9.75
N ASP A 37 -21.18 -0.22 -10.83
CA ASP A 37 -22.26 -0.76 -11.68
C ASP A 37 -21.83 -2.06 -12.38
N LEU A 38 -20.58 -2.14 -12.86
CA LEU A 38 -20.08 -3.30 -13.58
C LEU A 38 -19.73 -4.49 -12.67
N LEU A 39 -19.24 -4.22 -11.46
CA LEU A 39 -18.68 -5.25 -10.57
C LEU A 39 -19.55 -5.49 -9.34
N SER A 40 -20.64 -4.74 -9.18
CA SER A 40 -21.55 -4.82 -8.02
C SER A 40 -20.81 -4.71 -6.68
N THR A 41 -19.83 -3.78 -6.58
CA THR A 41 -19.02 -3.55 -5.37
C THR A 41 -18.95 -2.08 -5.03
N ASN A 42 -18.98 -1.76 -3.72
CA ASN A 42 -18.69 -0.41 -3.23
C ASN A 42 -17.21 -0.21 -2.88
N LEU A 43 -16.40 -1.26 -2.95
CA LEU A 43 -14.96 -1.17 -2.70
C LEU A 43 -14.27 -0.47 -3.88
N ILE A 44 -13.40 0.49 -3.60
CA ILE A 44 -12.64 1.23 -4.61
C ILE A 44 -11.26 1.62 -4.11
N LYS A 45 -10.23 1.38 -4.93
CA LYS A 45 -8.93 2.04 -4.77
C LYS A 45 -9.00 3.39 -5.48
N LEU A 46 -9.01 4.46 -4.71
CA LEU A 46 -9.01 5.82 -5.23
C LEU A 46 -7.58 6.23 -5.59
N GLU A 47 -7.38 6.59 -6.84
CA GLU A 47 -6.14 7.12 -7.38
C GLU A 47 -6.45 8.34 -8.24
N VAL A 48 -5.91 9.52 -7.86
CA VAL A 48 -5.97 10.74 -8.64
C VAL A 48 -4.56 11.26 -8.83
N LEU A 49 -4.09 11.31 -10.05
CA LEU A 49 -2.71 11.64 -10.38
C LEU A 49 -2.54 13.12 -10.69
N LYS A 50 -1.37 13.66 -10.36
CA LYS A 50 -1.00 15.05 -10.65
C LYS A 50 -0.70 15.24 -12.14
N ASP A 51 0.09 14.34 -12.70
CA ASP A 51 0.53 14.38 -14.08
C ASP A 51 1.01 13.01 -14.58
N LYS A 52 1.10 12.88 -15.92
CA LYS A 52 1.50 11.62 -16.57
C LYS A 52 2.98 11.27 -16.42
N SER A 53 3.82 12.23 -16.11
CA SER A 53 5.28 12.04 -16.06
C SER A 53 5.75 11.52 -14.72
N THR A 54 5.14 11.98 -13.62
CA THR A 54 5.54 11.62 -12.26
C THR A 54 4.64 10.53 -11.65
N LEU A 55 3.39 10.44 -12.09
CA LEU A 55 2.34 9.59 -11.51
C LEU A 55 2.18 9.79 -9.99
N LEU A 56 2.57 10.95 -9.49
CA LEU A 56 2.40 11.31 -8.08
C LEU A 56 0.93 11.64 -7.79
N PRO A 57 0.43 11.35 -6.59
CA PRO A 57 -0.91 11.73 -6.19
C PRO A 57 -1.13 13.24 -6.22
N ASN A 58 -2.29 13.66 -6.72
CA ASN A 58 -2.78 15.02 -6.58
C ASN A 58 -3.52 15.15 -5.26
N GLU A 59 -2.85 15.60 -4.22
CA GLU A 59 -3.36 15.62 -2.84
C GLU A 59 -4.72 16.29 -2.71
N LYS A 60 -4.88 17.47 -3.34
CA LYS A 60 -6.13 18.24 -3.30
C LYS A 60 -7.30 17.50 -3.96
N GLU A 61 -7.10 17.05 -5.19
CA GLU A 61 -8.11 16.33 -5.95
C GLU A 61 -8.46 14.98 -5.31
N THR A 62 -7.45 14.29 -4.75
CA THR A 62 -7.64 13.05 -4.00
C THR A 62 -8.56 13.26 -2.79
N LEU A 63 -8.34 14.31 -2.01
CA LEU A 63 -9.18 14.60 -0.84
C LEU A 63 -10.62 14.97 -1.24
N VAL A 64 -10.80 15.74 -2.31
CA VAL A 64 -12.12 16.09 -2.86
C VAL A 64 -12.87 14.82 -3.30
N ALA A 65 -12.20 13.97 -4.08
CA ALA A 65 -12.78 12.72 -4.55
C ALA A 65 -13.13 11.76 -3.39
N ALA A 66 -12.22 11.61 -2.41
CA ALA A 66 -12.41 10.76 -1.25
C ALA A 66 -13.68 11.16 -0.46
N LYS A 67 -13.81 12.43 -0.10
CA LYS A 67 -15.00 12.96 0.61
C LYS A 67 -16.28 12.67 -0.17
N LYS A 68 -16.27 12.89 -1.48
CA LYS A 68 -17.44 12.66 -2.33
C LYS A 68 -17.80 11.19 -2.43
N LEU A 69 -16.82 10.31 -2.68
CA LEU A 69 -17.06 8.87 -2.79
C LEU A 69 -17.55 8.27 -1.46
N VAL A 70 -16.97 8.65 -0.33
CA VAL A 70 -17.46 8.24 0.99
C VAL A 70 -18.91 8.68 1.21
N SER A 71 -19.27 9.93 0.83
CA SER A 71 -20.67 10.41 0.92
C SER A 71 -21.64 9.66 -0.01
N MET A 72 -21.13 8.85 -0.93
CA MET A 72 -21.90 8.00 -1.86
C MET A 72 -21.81 6.51 -1.49
N ASP A 73 -21.46 6.21 -0.23
CA ASP A 73 -21.36 4.88 0.36
C ASP A 73 -20.29 3.98 -0.27
N PHE A 74 -19.21 4.56 -0.83
CA PHE A 74 -18.05 3.79 -1.22
C PHE A 74 -17.15 3.47 -0.02
N SER A 75 -16.60 2.26 -0.01
CA SER A 75 -15.50 1.83 0.85
C SER A 75 -14.18 2.21 0.19
N VAL A 76 -13.67 3.40 0.52
CA VAL A 76 -12.53 4.00 -0.18
C VAL A 76 -11.21 3.57 0.47
N MET A 77 -10.35 2.89 -0.30
CA MET A 77 -8.93 2.69 -0.04
C MET A 77 -8.16 3.71 -0.88
N VAL A 78 -7.37 4.60 -0.28
CA VAL A 78 -6.87 5.79 -0.98
C VAL A 78 -5.37 5.79 -1.17
N TYR A 79 -4.93 5.79 -2.45
CA TYR A 79 -3.53 6.04 -2.82
C TYR A 79 -3.17 7.51 -2.60
N THR A 80 -2.09 7.75 -1.86
CA THR A 80 -1.68 9.09 -1.45
C THR A 80 -0.16 9.23 -1.36
N THR A 81 0.30 10.45 -1.14
CA THR A 81 1.69 10.74 -0.78
C THR A 81 2.01 10.26 0.65
N ASP A 82 3.26 10.36 1.04
CA ASP A 82 3.73 10.13 2.40
C ASP A 82 3.48 11.34 3.35
N ASN A 83 2.54 12.22 2.98
CA ASN A 83 2.13 13.39 3.75
C ASN A 83 1.22 12.97 4.91
N PHE A 84 1.69 13.17 6.12
CA PHE A 84 0.98 12.78 7.34
C PHE A 84 -0.31 13.58 7.57
N GLU A 85 -0.28 14.87 7.32
CA GLU A 85 -1.42 15.77 7.50
C GLU A 85 -2.58 15.36 6.57
N LEU A 86 -2.24 15.04 5.31
CA LEU A 86 -3.22 14.52 4.35
C LEU A 86 -3.76 13.14 4.78
N ALA A 87 -2.93 12.27 5.32
CA ALA A 87 -3.37 10.96 5.80
C ALA A 87 -4.44 11.09 6.90
N ILE A 88 -4.28 12.04 7.83
CA ILE A 88 -5.28 12.37 8.86
C ILE A 88 -6.58 12.87 8.20
N GLU A 89 -6.49 13.79 7.24
CA GLU A 89 -7.68 14.34 6.56
C GLU A 89 -8.46 13.24 5.81
N LEU A 90 -7.75 12.32 5.15
CA LEU A 90 -8.35 11.20 4.43
C LEU A 90 -9.02 10.19 5.39
N GLN A 91 -8.38 9.88 6.52
CA GLN A 91 -9.01 9.07 7.56
C GLN A 91 -10.29 9.75 8.10
N ASN A 92 -10.21 11.04 8.42
CA ASN A 92 -11.36 11.82 8.92
C ASN A 92 -12.47 11.96 7.87
N ALA A 93 -12.13 11.91 6.59
CA ALA A 93 -13.10 11.85 5.50
C ALA A 93 -13.86 10.52 5.43
N GLY A 94 -13.40 9.47 6.15
CA GLY A 94 -14.03 8.16 6.20
C GLY A 94 -13.41 7.13 5.26
N CYS A 95 -12.19 7.36 4.76
CA CYS A 95 -11.46 6.32 4.02
C CYS A 95 -11.18 5.11 4.92
N ILE A 96 -11.39 3.91 4.39
CA ILE A 96 -11.23 2.66 5.13
C ILE A 96 -9.79 2.14 5.18
N ALA A 97 -8.91 2.65 4.33
CA ALA A 97 -7.47 2.40 4.35
C ALA A 97 -6.71 3.56 3.71
N ILE A 98 -5.52 3.85 4.24
CA ILE A 98 -4.58 4.83 3.69
C ILE A 98 -3.45 4.07 3.00
N MET A 99 -3.14 4.46 1.76
CA MET A 99 -2.17 3.77 0.93
C MET A 99 -1.04 4.73 0.51
N PRO A 100 -0.10 5.04 1.43
CA PRO A 100 1.00 5.93 1.11
C PRO A 100 1.98 5.27 0.14
N LEU A 101 2.53 6.05 -0.79
CA LEU A 101 3.60 5.59 -1.67
C LEU A 101 4.91 5.40 -0.88
N ALA A 102 5.67 4.35 -1.18
CA ALA A 102 7.05 4.19 -0.72
C ALA A 102 8.00 5.07 -1.52
N SER A 103 7.78 5.12 -2.84
CA SER A 103 8.44 5.95 -3.85
C SER A 103 7.58 5.97 -5.11
N PRO A 104 7.90 6.79 -6.13
CA PRO A 104 7.06 6.91 -7.33
C PRO A 104 6.71 5.58 -7.99
N ILE A 105 5.52 5.49 -8.57
CA ILE A 105 5.04 4.29 -9.29
C ILE A 105 6.09 3.83 -10.30
N GLY A 106 6.43 2.54 -10.27
CA GLY A 106 7.37 1.92 -11.21
C GLY A 106 8.84 2.24 -10.95
N SER A 107 9.18 3.05 -9.94
CA SER A 107 10.58 3.42 -9.65
C SER A 107 11.40 2.29 -9.04
N GLY A 108 10.77 1.38 -8.29
CA GLY A 108 11.46 0.28 -7.61
C GLY A 108 12.49 0.71 -6.56
N GLN A 109 12.38 1.95 -6.04
CA GLN A 109 13.35 2.52 -5.09
C GLN A 109 13.13 2.08 -3.65
N GLY A 110 12.03 1.35 -3.37
CA GLY A 110 11.67 0.99 -2.01
C GLY A 110 11.18 2.18 -1.19
N ILE A 111 11.25 2.06 0.13
CA ILE A 111 10.80 3.11 1.06
C ILE A 111 11.91 4.17 1.20
N THR A 112 11.73 5.32 0.56
CA THR A 112 12.74 6.40 0.54
C THR A 112 12.67 7.31 1.76
N LYS A 113 11.51 7.39 2.43
CA LYS A 113 11.28 8.22 3.62
C LYS A 113 10.58 7.41 4.72
N PRO A 114 11.31 6.48 5.35
CA PRO A 114 10.73 5.58 6.35
C PRO A 114 10.15 6.32 7.56
N GLU A 115 10.69 7.49 7.92
CA GLU A 115 10.20 8.32 9.01
C GLU A 115 8.78 8.83 8.78
N ASN A 116 8.43 9.22 7.54
CA ASN A 116 7.10 9.68 7.19
C ASN A 116 6.08 8.53 7.27
N ILE A 117 6.41 7.38 6.68
CA ILE A 117 5.57 6.18 6.75
C ILE A 117 5.36 5.75 8.21
N LYS A 118 6.41 5.78 9.02
CA LYS A 118 6.31 5.44 10.44
C LYS A 118 5.44 6.43 11.23
N LYS A 119 5.51 7.72 10.89
CA LYS A 119 4.65 8.75 11.48
C LYS A 119 3.17 8.45 11.17
N ILE A 120 2.87 8.05 9.92
CA ILE A 120 1.53 7.65 9.51
C ILE A 120 1.07 6.41 10.30
N ILE A 121 1.86 5.33 10.32
CA ILE A 121 1.53 4.08 11.03
C ILE A 121 1.20 4.32 12.50
N ASN A 122 1.97 5.17 13.17
CA ASN A 122 1.81 5.39 14.61
C ASN A 122 0.61 6.26 14.99
N ASN A 123 -0.01 6.95 14.04
CA ASN A 123 -1.04 7.96 14.34
C ASN A 123 -2.36 7.76 13.57
N ILE A 124 -2.40 6.87 12.60
CA ILE A 124 -3.59 6.54 11.82
C ILE A 124 -4.16 5.24 12.35
N SER A 125 -5.48 5.18 12.53
CA SER A 125 -6.17 4.02 13.11
C SER A 125 -6.78 3.06 12.08
N VAL A 126 -6.89 3.48 10.83
CA VAL A 126 -7.28 2.60 9.72
C VAL A 126 -6.06 1.89 9.14
N PRO A 127 -6.24 0.75 8.45
CA PRO A 127 -5.14 0.01 7.83
C PRO A 127 -4.23 0.87 6.96
N ILE A 128 -2.92 0.67 7.09
CA ILE A 128 -1.90 1.30 6.27
C ILE A 128 -1.32 0.28 5.30
N ILE A 129 -1.47 0.56 4.01
CA ILE A 129 -1.01 -0.30 2.92
C ILE A 129 0.05 0.45 2.14
N VAL A 130 1.31 0.04 2.21
CA VAL A 130 2.35 0.68 1.38
C VAL A 130 2.12 0.33 -0.08
N ASP A 131 1.90 1.36 -0.89
CA ASP A 131 1.60 1.26 -2.32
C ASP A 131 2.69 1.96 -3.14
N ALA A 132 2.99 1.44 -4.32
CA ALA A 132 4.00 1.96 -5.23
C ALA A 132 5.46 1.91 -4.72
N GLY A 133 6.39 1.86 -5.65
CA GLY A 133 7.82 1.96 -5.38
C GLY A 133 8.49 0.71 -4.82
N ILE A 134 7.74 -0.32 -4.43
CA ILE A 134 8.30 -1.62 -3.99
C ILE A 134 8.97 -2.30 -5.18
N GLY A 135 10.29 -2.47 -5.12
CA GLY A 135 11.09 -3.02 -6.21
C GLY A 135 11.51 -4.48 -6.00
N ILE A 136 11.71 -4.89 -4.75
CA ILE A 136 12.19 -6.23 -4.40
C ILE A 136 11.61 -6.70 -3.06
N SER A 137 11.77 -7.99 -2.76
CA SER A 137 11.23 -8.63 -1.57
C SER A 137 11.70 -8.01 -0.25
N SER A 138 12.93 -7.49 -0.18
CA SER A 138 13.41 -6.78 1.01
C SER A 138 12.61 -5.51 1.31
N ASP A 139 12.17 -4.77 0.28
CA ASP A 139 11.35 -3.56 0.47
C ASP A 139 10.00 -3.92 1.09
N ALA A 140 9.37 -4.99 0.60
CA ALA A 140 8.12 -5.49 1.16
C ALA A 140 8.29 -5.97 2.62
N CYS A 141 9.39 -6.68 2.91
CA CYS A 141 9.73 -7.10 4.27
C CYS A 141 9.89 -5.89 5.21
N ILE A 142 10.65 -4.88 4.79
CA ILE A 142 10.87 -3.65 5.56
C ILE A 142 9.54 -2.93 5.84
N ALA A 143 8.65 -2.80 4.84
CA ALA A 143 7.32 -2.21 5.04
C ALA A 143 6.55 -2.92 6.16
N MET A 144 6.52 -4.25 6.12
CA MET A 144 5.83 -5.07 7.12
C MET A 144 6.49 -5.03 8.50
N GLU A 145 7.84 -5.00 8.56
CA GLU A 145 8.59 -4.82 9.82
C GLU A 145 8.36 -3.44 10.46
N MET A 146 8.06 -2.42 9.67
CA MET A 146 7.69 -1.10 10.16
C MET A 146 6.32 -1.08 10.84
N GLY A 147 5.47 -2.07 10.56
CA GLY A 147 4.13 -2.19 11.12
C GLY A 147 3.00 -1.87 10.15
N CYS A 148 3.27 -1.75 8.85
CA CYS A 148 2.21 -1.68 7.84
C CYS A 148 1.34 -2.94 7.87
N ASP A 149 0.07 -2.78 7.51
CA ASP A 149 -0.89 -3.89 7.49
C ASP A 149 -0.76 -4.73 6.22
N ALA A 150 -0.36 -4.10 5.10
CA ALA A 150 -0.14 -4.78 3.83
C ALA A 150 0.80 -3.98 2.92
N VAL A 151 1.15 -4.59 1.79
CA VAL A 151 1.78 -3.93 0.64
C VAL A 151 0.95 -4.21 -0.61
N LEU A 152 0.86 -3.22 -1.50
CA LEU A 152 0.32 -3.38 -2.84
C LEU A 152 1.45 -3.17 -3.84
N LEU A 153 1.62 -4.10 -4.77
CA LEU A 153 2.72 -4.08 -5.74
C LEU A 153 2.28 -4.67 -7.10
N ASN A 154 2.84 -4.14 -8.16
CA ASN A 154 2.59 -4.61 -9.52
C ASN A 154 3.89 -4.65 -10.34
N SER A 155 4.53 -3.48 -10.55
CA SER A 155 5.68 -3.34 -11.46
C SER A 155 6.83 -4.28 -11.12
N SER A 156 7.13 -4.50 -9.85
CA SER A 156 8.17 -5.41 -9.40
C SER A 156 7.93 -6.87 -9.79
N LEU A 157 6.67 -7.26 -9.98
CA LEU A 157 6.32 -8.60 -10.50
C LEU A 157 6.36 -8.61 -12.03
N ALA A 158 5.68 -7.65 -12.66
CA ALA A 158 5.52 -7.60 -14.11
C ALA A 158 6.85 -7.42 -14.85
N MET A 159 7.79 -6.67 -14.26
CA MET A 159 9.10 -6.37 -14.84
C MET A 159 10.21 -7.33 -14.38
N ALA A 160 9.91 -8.29 -13.51
CA ALA A 160 10.91 -9.27 -13.08
C ALA A 160 11.24 -10.26 -14.21
N ASN A 161 12.50 -10.65 -14.33
CA ASN A 161 12.91 -11.68 -15.28
C ASN A 161 12.19 -13.03 -15.06
N LYS A 162 11.77 -13.31 -13.82
CA LYS A 162 11.02 -14.52 -13.43
C LYS A 162 9.84 -14.11 -12.51
N PRO A 163 8.72 -13.63 -13.07
CA PRO A 163 7.60 -13.07 -12.30
C PRO A 163 7.06 -14.01 -11.22
N ILE A 164 6.88 -15.29 -11.54
CA ILE A 164 6.36 -16.28 -10.58
C ILE A 164 7.31 -16.47 -9.39
N MET A 165 8.63 -16.46 -9.62
CA MET A 165 9.61 -16.54 -8.52
C MET A 165 9.57 -15.27 -7.67
N MET A 166 9.45 -14.10 -8.30
CA MET A 166 9.34 -12.83 -7.59
C MET A 166 8.06 -12.78 -6.76
N ALA A 167 6.93 -13.22 -7.29
CA ALA A 167 5.67 -13.29 -6.54
C ALA A 167 5.79 -14.18 -5.28
N LYS A 168 6.45 -15.35 -5.40
CA LYS A 168 6.74 -16.22 -4.25
C LYS A 168 7.65 -15.54 -3.22
N ALA A 169 8.70 -14.85 -3.69
CA ALA A 169 9.62 -14.10 -2.82
C ALA A 169 8.90 -12.98 -2.07
N MET A 170 8.05 -12.19 -2.77
CA MET A 170 7.24 -11.13 -2.16
C MET A 170 6.28 -11.68 -1.10
N LYS A 171 5.56 -12.77 -1.40
CA LYS A 171 4.69 -13.43 -0.42
C LYS A 171 5.44 -13.81 0.85
N ASN A 172 6.60 -14.45 0.70
CA ASN A 172 7.43 -14.87 1.84
C ASN A 172 7.96 -13.66 2.63
N ALA A 173 8.34 -12.59 1.95
CA ALA A 173 8.82 -11.36 2.58
C ALA A 173 7.73 -10.69 3.43
N VAL A 174 6.50 -10.61 2.92
CA VAL A 174 5.35 -10.08 3.68
C VAL A 174 5.10 -10.90 4.94
N ILE A 175 5.10 -12.24 4.83
CA ILE A 175 4.91 -13.14 5.97
C ILE A 175 6.04 -12.97 6.99
N ALA A 176 7.30 -12.94 6.53
CA ALA A 176 8.47 -12.78 7.40
C ALA A 176 8.47 -11.44 8.13
N GLY A 177 8.25 -10.33 7.39
CA GLY A 177 8.22 -8.99 7.96
C GLY A 177 7.09 -8.82 8.98
N ARG A 178 5.87 -9.33 8.68
CA ARG A 178 4.76 -9.28 9.64
C ARG A 178 5.05 -10.11 10.90
N SER A 179 5.61 -11.29 10.73
CA SER A 179 5.99 -12.14 11.86
C SER A 179 7.06 -11.48 12.73
N ALA A 180 8.06 -10.86 12.11
CA ALA A 180 9.11 -10.12 12.83
C ALA A 180 8.56 -8.93 13.60
N PHE A 181 7.64 -8.16 12.99
CA PHE A 181 6.95 -7.05 13.66
C PHE A 181 6.17 -7.53 14.89
N LEU A 182 5.38 -8.59 14.76
CA LEU A 182 4.57 -9.15 15.85
C LEU A 182 5.42 -9.78 16.95
N ALA A 183 6.54 -10.40 16.60
CA ALA A 183 7.48 -10.98 17.57
C ALA A 183 8.20 -9.90 18.41
N GLY A 184 8.30 -8.70 17.87
CA GLY A 184 9.05 -7.62 18.50
C GLY A 184 10.55 -7.71 18.22
N ARG A 185 11.13 -6.59 17.87
CA ARG A 185 12.56 -6.48 17.61
C ARG A 185 13.36 -6.45 18.92
N MET A 186 14.49 -7.15 19.00
CA MET A 186 15.43 -6.94 20.10
C MET A 186 15.96 -5.50 20.10
N GLU A 187 16.26 -4.97 21.29
CA GLU A 187 16.83 -3.63 21.43
C GLU A 187 18.18 -3.49 20.72
N LYS A 188 18.36 -2.35 20.06
CA LYS A 188 19.66 -2.01 19.47
C LYS A 188 20.64 -1.63 20.57
N SER A 189 21.84 -2.20 20.54
CA SER A 189 22.92 -1.84 21.45
C SER A 189 24.16 -1.46 20.66
N ASN A 190 24.88 -0.43 21.13
CA ASN A 190 26.19 -0.04 20.59
C ASN A 190 27.33 -0.91 21.17
N LYS A 191 27.00 -1.81 22.13
CA LYS A 191 27.96 -2.73 22.77
C LYS A 191 27.52 -4.16 22.52
N ALA A 192 28.49 -5.05 22.42
CA ALA A 192 28.22 -6.49 22.39
C ALA A 192 27.58 -6.92 23.73
N ILE A 193 26.44 -7.59 23.66
CA ILE A 193 25.75 -8.17 24.82
C ILE A 193 25.71 -9.68 24.62
N PRO A 194 26.55 -10.47 25.34
CA PRO A 194 26.53 -11.92 25.20
C PRO A 194 25.24 -12.48 25.77
N THR A 195 24.60 -13.35 25.02
CA THR A 195 23.41 -14.11 25.45
C THR A 195 23.75 -15.37 26.22
N SER A 196 24.99 -15.87 26.06
CA SER A 196 25.49 -17.03 26.82
C SER A 196 26.06 -16.56 28.15
N LYS A 197 25.67 -17.21 29.25
CA LYS A 197 26.32 -17.00 30.56
C LYS A 197 27.77 -17.43 30.48
N LYS A 198 28.71 -16.60 30.95
CA LYS A 198 30.16 -16.89 30.97
C LYS A 198 30.53 -18.10 31.87
N ASP A 199 29.62 -18.59 32.71
CA ASP A 199 29.91 -19.54 33.77
C ASP A 199 29.89 -21.02 33.32
N ASN A 200 29.75 -21.31 32.04
CA ASN A 200 29.66 -22.68 31.52
C ASN A 200 30.89 -23.13 30.71
N PHE A 201 32.01 -22.43 30.83
CA PHE A 201 33.29 -22.84 30.20
C PHE A 201 34.40 -22.90 31.25
N LEU A 202 34.26 -23.81 32.21
CA LEU A 202 35.36 -24.36 33.03
C LEU A 202 35.17 -25.88 33.12
#